data_5150ada6f2ff8a3fe04166dabcc802ac
#
_entry.id   5150ada6f2ff8a3fe04166dabcc802ac
#
_cell.length_a   1.000
_cell.length_b   1.000
_cell.length_c   1.000
_cell.angle_alpha   90.00
_cell.angle_beta   90.00
_cell.angle_gamma   90.00
#
_symmetry.space_group_name_H-M   'P 1'
#
loop_
_entity.id
_entity.type
_entity.pdbx_description
1 polymer ?
#
loop_
_entity_poly.entity_id
_entity_poly.type
_entity_poly.pdbx_seq_one_letter_code
_entity_poly.pdbx_strand_id
1 'polypeptide(L)'
;MPSYCDVARTDPVHQPYHDTEYGFPLRSDAALLERLALEINQAGLSWTTILRKQANFRAAFDGFDPEKVAAYGEADVARLLADAGIIRNRLKVHAVIENARRVLALRAEYGSFAGWLDAHHPLPLAEWVRLFKRTFRFTGGEIAREFLVSTGYLPGAHDPDCPIYAKIAALNPPWMKV
;
A
#
# COMPACT_ATOMS: atom_id res chain seq x y z
N MET A 1 0.03 9.84 23.70
CA MET A 1 0.94 9.65 22.56
C MET A 1 0.59 10.61 21.45
N PRO A 2 1.57 11.23 20.79
CA PRO A 2 1.29 12.08 19.62
C PRO A 2 0.67 11.25 18.49
N SER A 3 -0.25 11.85 17.74
CA SER A 3 -0.83 11.22 16.56
C SER A 3 0.17 11.21 15.40
N TYR A 4 -0.14 10.47 14.33
CA TYR A 4 0.68 10.54 13.13
C TYR A 4 0.68 11.95 12.51
N CYS A 5 -0.43 12.66 12.61
CA CYS A 5 -0.51 14.06 12.19
C CYS A 5 0.47 14.96 12.94
N ASP A 6 0.64 14.73 14.24
CA ASP A 6 1.61 15.48 15.05
C ASP A 6 3.05 15.18 14.65
N VAL A 7 3.36 13.90 14.43
CA VAL A 7 4.71 13.47 14.01
C VAL A 7 5.04 14.07 12.64
N ALA A 8 4.14 13.93 11.67
CA ALA A 8 4.38 14.36 10.30
C ALA A 8 4.56 15.87 10.18
N ARG A 9 3.93 16.65 11.05
CA ARG A 9 4.02 18.12 11.06
C ARG A 9 5.46 18.63 11.24
N THR A 10 6.29 17.88 11.93
CA THR A 10 7.66 18.26 12.29
C THR A 10 8.73 17.40 11.64
N ASP A 11 8.35 16.34 10.94
CA ASP A 11 9.29 15.41 10.32
C ASP A 11 9.27 15.55 8.79
N PRO A 12 10.37 16.05 8.18
CA PRO A 12 10.42 16.29 6.74
C PRO A 12 10.39 15.00 5.90
N VAL A 13 10.64 13.85 6.49
CA VAL A 13 10.53 12.55 5.79
C VAL A 13 9.07 12.12 5.70
N HIS A 14 8.30 12.32 6.76
CA HIS A 14 6.90 11.90 6.83
C HIS A 14 5.93 12.91 6.21
N GLN A 15 6.25 14.21 6.26
CA GLN A 15 5.34 15.27 5.84
C GLN A 15 4.80 15.10 4.42
N PRO A 16 5.62 14.84 3.38
CA PRO A 16 5.10 14.68 2.01
C PRO A 16 4.12 13.52 1.88
N TYR A 17 4.42 12.37 2.51
CA TYR A 17 3.55 11.21 2.50
C TYR A 17 2.22 11.49 3.22
N HIS A 18 2.29 12.09 4.40
CA HIS A 18 1.13 12.50 5.19
C HIS A 18 0.22 13.46 4.40
N ASP A 19 0.81 14.47 3.76
CA ASP A 19 0.07 15.57 3.14
C ASP A 19 -0.51 15.22 1.77
N THR A 20 0.03 14.22 1.06
CA THR A 20 -0.33 13.94 -0.33
C THR A 20 -0.70 12.49 -0.63
N GLU A 21 -0.36 11.54 0.25
CA GLU A 21 -0.57 10.12 -0.02
C GLU A 21 -1.44 9.42 1.03
N TYR A 22 -1.16 9.61 2.31
CA TYR A 22 -1.78 8.85 3.40
C TYR A 22 -3.27 9.16 3.53
N GLY A 23 -4.10 8.15 3.33
CA GLY A 23 -5.56 8.27 3.43
C GLY A 23 -6.25 8.77 2.16
N PHE A 24 -5.50 9.18 1.16
CA PHE A 24 -6.07 9.59 -0.13
C PHE A 24 -6.52 8.38 -0.94
N PRO A 25 -7.69 8.43 -1.59
CA PRO A 25 -8.14 7.34 -2.45
C PRO A 25 -7.16 7.06 -3.59
N LEU A 26 -6.84 5.78 -3.80
CA LEU A 26 -6.01 5.32 -4.91
C LEU A 26 -6.86 4.46 -5.85
N ARG A 27 -6.71 4.67 -7.16
CA ARG A 27 -7.48 3.95 -8.17
C ARG A 27 -6.62 3.12 -9.12
N SER A 28 -5.36 3.52 -9.35
CA SER A 28 -4.49 2.81 -10.29
C SER A 28 -3.96 1.51 -9.68
N ASP A 29 -3.88 0.45 -10.48
CA ASP A 29 -3.32 -0.83 -10.06
C ASP A 29 -1.87 -0.69 -9.61
N ALA A 30 -1.07 0.12 -10.31
CA ALA A 30 0.33 0.35 -9.95
C ALA A 30 0.45 1.05 -8.59
N ALA A 31 -0.34 2.09 -8.34
CA ALA A 31 -0.31 2.82 -7.06
C ALA A 31 -0.77 1.94 -5.90
N LEU A 32 -1.80 1.12 -6.11
CA LEU A 32 -2.29 0.18 -5.10
C LEU A 32 -1.29 -0.95 -4.83
N LEU A 33 -0.67 -1.50 -5.87
CA LEU A 33 0.39 -2.50 -5.72
C LEU A 33 1.59 -1.93 -4.97
N GLU A 34 2.01 -0.69 -5.30
CA GLU A 34 3.08 0.00 -4.58
C GLU A 34 2.75 0.11 -3.08
N ARG A 35 1.55 0.59 -2.75
CA ARG A 35 1.15 0.76 -1.35
C ARG A 35 1.17 -0.57 -0.61
N LEU A 36 0.65 -1.63 -1.20
CA LEU A 36 0.69 -2.95 -0.60
C LEU A 36 2.13 -3.45 -0.41
N ALA A 37 2.98 -3.25 -1.41
CA ALA A 37 4.39 -3.64 -1.35
C ALA A 37 5.15 -2.88 -0.26
N LEU A 38 4.90 -1.58 -0.10
CA LEU A 38 5.54 -0.78 0.96
C LEU A 38 5.11 -1.23 2.35
N GLU A 39 3.82 -1.53 2.54
CA GLU A 39 3.32 -2.05 3.82
C GLU A 39 3.93 -3.43 4.14
N ILE A 40 4.05 -4.31 3.17
CA ILE A 40 4.71 -5.61 3.32
C ILE A 40 6.17 -5.41 3.73
N ASN A 41 6.89 -4.52 3.05
CA ASN A 41 8.31 -4.28 3.33
C ASN A 41 8.55 -3.63 4.68
N GLN A 42 7.59 -2.90 5.21
CA GLN A 42 7.67 -2.28 6.54
C GLN A 42 7.67 -3.31 7.67
N ALA A 43 7.16 -4.51 7.48
CA ALA A 43 7.09 -5.52 8.55
C ALA A 43 8.47 -5.72 9.21
N GLY A 44 8.55 -5.47 10.51
CA GLY A 44 9.78 -5.52 11.28
C GLY A 44 10.69 -4.30 11.17
N LEU A 45 10.27 -3.25 10.45
CA LEU A 45 11.05 -2.04 10.20
C LEU A 45 10.23 -0.78 10.53
N SER A 46 10.90 0.38 10.59
CA SER A 46 10.22 1.66 10.76
C SER A 46 9.65 2.18 9.44
N TRP A 47 8.53 2.90 9.52
CA TRP A 47 7.97 3.56 8.34
C TRP A 47 8.90 4.61 7.75
N THR A 48 9.67 5.29 8.60
CA THR A 48 10.73 6.22 8.17
C THR A 48 11.71 5.55 7.21
N THR A 49 12.16 4.32 7.53
CA THR A 49 13.04 3.54 6.66
C THR A 49 12.41 3.30 5.29
N ILE A 50 11.14 2.93 5.26
CA ILE A 50 10.42 2.66 4.01
C ILE A 50 10.24 3.95 3.19
N LEU A 51 9.84 5.05 3.82
CA LEU A 51 9.66 6.33 3.12
C LEU A 51 10.96 6.84 2.50
N ARG A 52 12.08 6.69 3.19
CA ARG A 52 13.40 7.06 2.64
C ARG A 52 13.80 6.23 1.41
N LYS A 53 13.25 5.03 1.28
CA LYS A 53 13.52 4.11 0.17
C LYS A 53 12.43 4.12 -0.91
N GLN A 54 11.38 4.93 -0.76
CA GLN A 54 10.22 4.89 -1.64
C GLN A 54 10.59 5.09 -3.12
N ALA A 55 11.41 6.09 -3.43
CA ALA A 55 11.88 6.34 -4.79
C ALA A 55 12.70 5.16 -5.34
N ASN A 56 13.54 4.56 -4.50
CA ASN A 56 14.33 3.38 -4.87
C ASN A 56 13.45 2.16 -5.14
N PHE A 57 12.40 1.96 -4.33
CA PHE A 57 11.42 0.90 -4.58
C PHE A 57 10.73 1.09 -5.94
N ARG A 58 10.29 2.30 -6.25
CA ARG A 58 9.67 2.61 -7.54
C ARG A 58 10.59 2.29 -8.72
N ALA A 59 11.85 2.68 -8.62
CA ALA A 59 12.84 2.39 -9.66
C ALA A 59 13.13 0.88 -9.77
N ALA A 60 13.29 0.19 -8.66
CA ALA A 60 13.63 -1.23 -8.62
C ALA A 60 12.51 -2.13 -9.15
N PHE A 61 11.26 -1.75 -8.93
CA PHE A 61 10.07 -2.53 -9.32
C PHE A 61 9.33 -1.95 -10.55
N ASP A 62 10.03 -1.24 -11.42
CA ASP A 62 9.46 -0.70 -12.68
C ASP A 62 8.17 0.11 -12.47
N GLY A 63 8.17 1.00 -11.47
CA GLY A 63 7.01 1.82 -11.12
C GLY A 63 5.83 1.02 -10.57
N PHE A 64 6.06 -0.22 -10.15
CA PHE A 64 5.03 -1.18 -9.71
C PHE A 64 3.97 -1.46 -10.78
N ASP A 65 4.37 -1.40 -12.06
CA ASP A 65 3.53 -1.87 -13.16
C ASP A 65 3.25 -3.37 -12.95
N PRO A 66 1.99 -3.77 -12.71
CA PRO A 66 1.68 -5.17 -12.39
C PRO A 66 2.10 -6.15 -13.48
N GLU A 67 2.01 -5.77 -14.74
CA GLU A 67 2.40 -6.65 -15.85
C GLU A 67 3.90 -6.91 -15.86
N LYS A 68 4.70 -5.86 -15.63
CA LYS A 68 6.16 -5.99 -15.55
C LYS A 68 6.59 -6.81 -14.34
N VAL A 69 6.09 -6.46 -13.16
CA VAL A 69 6.46 -7.13 -11.91
C VAL A 69 6.01 -8.59 -11.92
N ALA A 70 4.83 -8.89 -12.43
CA ALA A 70 4.31 -10.26 -12.55
C ALA A 70 5.19 -11.15 -13.45
N ALA A 71 5.90 -10.55 -14.40
CA ALA A 71 6.78 -11.24 -15.34
C ALA A 71 8.21 -11.44 -14.79
N TYR A 72 8.53 -10.93 -13.60
CA TYR A 72 9.86 -11.08 -13.01
C TYR A 72 10.23 -12.55 -12.81
N GLY A 73 11.46 -12.89 -13.21
CA GLY A 73 12.05 -14.22 -13.03
C GLY A 73 13.24 -14.18 -12.09
N GLU A 74 14.04 -15.25 -12.11
CA GLU A 74 15.19 -15.43 -11.20
C GLU A 74 16.23 -14.30 -11.34
N ALA A 75 16.47 -13.79 -12.54
CA ALA A 75 17.40 -12.69 -12.77
C ALA A 75 16.93 -11.40 -12.08
N ASP A 76 15.64 -11.13 -12.10
CA ASP A 76 15.06 -9.97 -11.40
C ASP A 76 15.15 -10.14 -9.88
N VAL A 77 14.86 -11.33 -9.37
CA VAL A 77 14.99 -11.62 -7.94
C VAL A 77 16.44 -11.41 -7.48
N ALA A 78 17.43 -11.90 -8.25
CA ALA A 78 18.84 -11.70 -7.95
C ALA A 78 19.21 -10.21 -7.95
N ARG A 79 18.72 -9.45 -8.93
CA ARG A 79 18.93 -8.01 -9.03
C ARG A 79 18.36 -7.29 -7.79
N LEU A 80 17.14 -7.62 -7.40
CA LEU A 80 16.46 -7.01 -6.24
C LEU A 80 17.17 -7.33 -4.93
N LEU A 81 17.62 -8.57 -4.75
CA LEU A 81 18.35 -8.99 -3.55
C LEU A 81 19.76 -8.37 -3.46
N ALA A 82 20.30 -7.87 -4.57
CA ALA A 82 21.56 -7.15 -4.61
C ALA A 82 21.41 -5.64 -4.45
N ASP A 83 20.18 -5.11 -4.50
CA ASP A 83 19.89 -3.68 -4.45
C ASP A 83 19.82 -3.17 -3.00
N ALA A 84 20.85 -2.46 -2.57
CA ALA A 84 20.90 -1.86 -1.23
C ALA A 84 19.89 -0.71 -1.05
N GLY A 85 19.31 -0.20 -2.13
CA GLY A 85 18.30 0.86 -2.09
C GLY A 85 16.91 0.39 -1.62
N ILE A 86 16.67 -0.91 -1.58
CA ILE A 86 15.42 -1.51 -1.12
C ILE A 86 15.66 -2.43 0.09
N ILE A 87 14.63 -3.11 0.53
CA ILE A 87 14.71 -4.13 1.58
C ILE A 87 15.06 -5.47 0.92
N ARG A 88 16.26 -5.98 1.20
CA ARG A 88 16.80 -7.22 0.61
C ARG A 88 16.32 -8.45 1.38
N ASN A 89 15.03 -8.71 1.31
CA ASN A 89 14.40 -9.85 1.96
C ASN A 89 13.70 -10.72 0.91
N ARG A 90 14.17 -11.96 0.75
CA ARG A 90 13.68 -12.88 -0.28
C ARG A 90 12.18 -13.14 -0.19
N LEU A 91 11.65 -13.35 1.01
CA LEU A 91 10.21 -13.60 1.20
C LEU A 91 9.36 -12.41 0.78
N LYS A 92 9.81 -11.20 1.13
CA LYS A 92 9.12 -9.95 0.76
C LYS A 92 9.19 -9.70 -0.74
N VAL A 93 10.34 -9.92 -1.37
CA VAL A 93 10.51 -9.80 -2.83
C VAL A 93 9.57 -10.76 -3.57
N HIS A 94 9.55 -12.02 -3.19
CA HIS A 94 8.65 -13.01 -3.78
C HIS A 94 7.18 -12.68 -3.54
N ALA A 95 6.83 -12.16 -2.36
CA ALA A 95 5.47 -11.74 -2.07
C ALA A 95 5.00 -10.61 -2.99
N VAL A 96 5.85 -9.62 -3.25
CA VAL A 96 5.51 -8.52 -4.16
C VAL A 96 5.27 -9.03 -5.59
N ILE A 97 6.13 -9.92 -6.08
CA ILE A 97 5.98 -10.52 -7.42
C ILE A 97 4.70 -11.34 -7.51
N GLU A 98 4.44 -12.19 -6.53
CA GLU A 98 3.21 -12.98 -6.50
C GLU A 98 1.97 -12.10 -6.39
N ASN A 99 2.02 -11.03 -5.60
CA ASN A 99 0.91 -10.10 -5.47
C ASN A 99 0.65 -9.32 -6.77
N ALA A 100 1.67 -9.03 -7.56
CA ALA A 100 1.47 -8.48 -8.91
C ALA A 100 0.67 -9.44 -9.79
N ARG A 101 0.96 -10.74 -9.74
CA ARG A 101 0.18 -11.78 -10.45
C ARG A 101 -1.26 -11.83 -9.96
N ARG A 102 -1.47 -11.71 -8.65
CA ARG A 102 -2.81 -11.65 -8.07
C ARG A 102 -3.58 -10.41 -8.55
N VAL A 103 -2.93 -9.25 -8.63
CA VAL A 103 -3.55 -8.03 -9.17
C VAL A 103 -4.01 -8.23 -10.61
N LEU A 104 -3.22 -8.90 -11.45
CA LEU A 104 -3.64 -9.24 -12.82
C LEU A 104 -4.87 -10.14 -12.85
N ALA A 105 -4.94 -11.11 -11.94
CA ALA A 105 -6.12 -11.97 -11.82
C ALA A 105 -7.37 -11.17 -11.37
N LEU A 106 -7.21 -10.25 -10.43
CA LEU A 106 -8.28 -9.34 -10.00
C LEU A 106 -8.74 -8.42 -11.13
N ARG A 107 -7.80 -7.93 -11.94
CA ARG A 107 -8.11 -7.12 -13.13
C ARG A 107 -8.99 -7.89 -14.12
N ALA A 108 -8.69 -9.16 -14.34
CA ALA A 108 -9.47 -10.01 -15.25
C ALA A 108 -10.92 -10.23 -14.76
N GLU A 109 -11.12 -10.33 -13.45
CA GLU A 109 -12.43 -10.63 -12.85
C GLU A 109 -13.23 -9.36 -12.49
N TYR A 110 -12.57 -8.32 -11.97
CA TYR A 110 -13.21 -7.10 -11.42
C TYR A 110 -12.87 -5.84 -12.20
N GLY A 111 -12.09 -5.93 -13.27
CA GLY A 111 -11.65 -4.79 -14.07
C GLY A 111 -10.40 -4.09 -13.53
N SER A 112 -10.16 -4.13 -12.22
CA SER A 112 -9.00 -3.52 -11.56
C SER A 112 -8.87 -3.97 -10.10
N PHE A 113 -7.73 -3.69 -9.49
CA PHE A 113 -7.57 -3.85 -8.04
C PHE A 113 -8.60 -2.98 -7.29
N ALA A 114 -8.77 -1.73 -7.69
CA ALA A 114 -9.79 -0.85 -7.11
C ALA A 114 -11.20 -1.42 -7.29
N GLY A 115 -11.51 -2.00 -8.43
CA GLY A 115 -12.79 -2.67 -8.68
C GLY A 115 -13.05 -3.83 -7.73
N TRP A 116 -12.02 -4.61 -7.41
CA TRP A 116 -12.11 -5.68 -6.42
C TRP A 116 -12.37 -5.13 -5.01
N LEU A 117 -11.66 -4.07 -4.62
CA LEU A 117 -11.88 -3.42 -3.33
C LEU A 117 -13.32 -2.87 -3.24
N ASP A 118 -13.78 -2.18 -4.26
CA ASP A 118 -15.13 -1.62 -4.31
C ASP A 118 -16.23 -2.69 -4.25
N ALA A 119 -16.01 -3.82 -4.92
CA ALA A 119 -16.97 -4.94 -4.94
C ALA A 119 -17.16 -5.57 -3.55
N HIS A 120 -16.18 -5.45 -2.66
CA HIS A 120 -16.23 -6.01 -1.31
C HIS A 120 -16.54 -4.96 -0.24
N HIS A 121 -16.33 -3.68 -0.54
CA HIS A 121 -16.62 -2.58 0.39
C HIS A 121 -18.15 -2.35 0.52
N PRO A 122 -18.68 -2.10 1.74
CA PRO A 122 -17.96 -2.08 3.01
C PRO A 122 -17.87 -3.46 3.68
N LEU A 123 -16.78 -3.69 4.39
CA LEU A 123 -16.60 -4.89 5.21
C LEU A 123 -16.06 -4.50 6.59
N PRO A 124 -16.42 -5.26 7.65
CA PRO A 124 -15.72 -5.14 8.93
C PRO A 124 -14.24 -5.49 8.77
N LEU A 125 -13.38 -4.92 9.60
CA LEU A 125 -11.94 -5.17 9.53
C LEU A 125 -11.58 -6.65 9.54
N ALA A 126 -12.21 -7.45 10.40
CA ALA A 126 -11.94 -8.88 10.49
C ALA A 126 -12.22 -9.62 9.15
N GLU A 127 -13.26 -9.21 8.44
CA GLU A 127 -13.58 -9.79 7.12
C GLU A 127 -12.58 -9.33 6.04
N TRP A 128 -12.17 -8.07 6.07
CA TRP A 128 -11.10 -7.56 5.20
C TRP A 128 -9.79 -8.36 5.40
N VAL A 129 -9.41 -8.60 6.66
CA VAL A 129 -8.19 -9.35 6.99
C VAL A 129 -8.26 -10.78 6.40
N ARG A 130 -9.39 -11.45 6.55
CA ARG A 130 -9.59 -12.80 5.97
C ARG A 130 -9.50 -12.76 4.45
N LEU A 131 -10.13 -11.76 3.82
CA LEU A 131 -10.12 -11.58 2.37
C LEU A 131 -8.70 -11.36 1.85
N PHE A 132 -7.93 -10.48 2.49
CA PHE A 132 -6.53 -10.22 2.12
C PHE A 132 -5.66 -11.46 2.27
N LYS A 133 -5.81 -12.21 3.36
CA LYS A 133 -5.03 -13.44 3.59
C LYS A 133 -5.22 -14.49 2.51
N ARG A 134 -6.45 -14.68 2.03
CA ARG A 134 -6.71 -15.66 0.97
C ARG A 134 -6.41 -15.15 -0.44
N THR A 135 -6.27 -13.84 -0.62
CA THR A 135 -6.05 -13.21 -1.93
C THR A 135 -4.59 -12.89 -2.20
N PHE A 136 -3.89 -12.39 -1.19
CA PHE A 136 -2.50 -11.92 -1.32
C PHE A 136 -1.53 -12.68 -0.43
N ARG A 137 -0.24 -12.59 -0.75
CA ARG A 137 0.84 -13.13 0.06
C ARG A 137 1.34 -12.09 1.05
N PHE A 138 1.77 -12.54 2.22
CA PHE A 138 2.38 -11.70 3.26
C PHE A 138 1.45 -10.58 3.78
N THR A 139 0.17 -10.84 3.87
CA THR A 139 -0.83 -9.85 4.28
C THR A 139 -1.51 -10.25 5.59
N GLY A 140 -0.78 -10.10 6.70
CA GLY A 140 -1.35 -10.23 8.04
C GLY A 140 -2.32 -9.09 8.37
N GLY A 141 -2.94 -9.15 9.56
CA GLY A 141 -3.97 -8.20 9.95
C GLY A 141 -3.53 -6.76 9.97
N GLU A 142 -2.31 -6.49 10.45
CA GLU A 142 -1.78 -5.13 10.52
C GLU A 142 -1.49 -4.57 9.13
N ILE A 143 -0.93 -5.37 8.22
CA ILE A 143 -0.66 -4.94 6.84
C ILE A 143 -1.96 -4.63 6.10
N ALA A 144 -2.97 -5.49 6.21
CA ALA A 144 -4.27 -5.27 5.59
C ALA A 144 -4.94 -4.01 6.14
N ARG A 145 -4.94 -3.82 7.46
CA ARG A 145 -5.51 -2.65 8.11
C ARG A 145 -4.84 -1.36 7.62
N GLU A 146 -3.51 -1.28 7.69
CA GLU A 146 -2.76 -0.10 7.28
C GLU A 146 -2.93 0.20 5.78
N PHE A 147 -2.93 -0.83 4.94
CA PHE A 147 -3.23 -0.66 3.52
C PHE A 147 -4.60 0.00 3.31
N LEU A 148 -5.64 -0.52 3.97
CA LEU A 148 -7.00 -0.02 3.81
C LEU A 148 -7.19 1.39 4.37
N VAL A 149 -6.59 1.70 5.52
CA VAL A 149 -6.60 3.06 6.09
C VAL A 149 -5.88 4.02 5.16
N SER A 150 -4.69 3.65 4.70
CA SER A 150 -3.85 4.52 3.87
C SER A 150 -4.41 4.78 2.47
N THR A 151 -5.32 3.92 1.99
CA THR A 151 -5.92 4.03 0.65
C THR A 151 -7.38 4.50 0.66
N GLY A 152 -7.91 4.88 1.83
CA GLY A 152 -9.24 5.47 1.95
C GLY A 152 -10.41 4.50 2.05
N TYR A 153 -10.15 3.19 2.29
CA TYR A 153 -11.22 2.20 2.47
C TYR A 153 -11.66 2.06 3.93
N LEU A 154 -10.79 2.40 4.88
CA LEU A 154 -11.12 2.49 6.31
C LEU A 154 -10.80 3.89 6.83
N PRO A 155 -11.58 4.40 7.80
CA PRO A 155 -11.30 5.70 8.42
C PRO A 155 -10.10 5.65 9.35
N GLY A 156 -9.62 6.82 9.77
CA GLY A 156 -8.62 6.95 10.83
C GLY A 156 -7.23 7.34 10.37
N ALA A 157 -7.04 7.70 9.11
CA ALA A 157 -5.73 8.17 8.61
C ALA A 157 -5.29 9.49 9.24
N HIS A 158 -6.21 10.44 9.36
CA HIS A 158 -5.92 11.78 9.86
C HIS A 158 -6.86 12.16 11.00
N ASP A 159 -6.37 12.99 11.91
CA ASP A 159 -7.20 13.56 12.97
C ASP A 159 -8.23 14.53 12.37
N PRO A 160 -9.44 14.63 12.95
CA PRO A 160 -10.49 15.49 12.40
C PRO A 160 -10.12 16.97 12.30
N ASP A 161 -9.21 17.44 13.13
CA ASP A 161 -8.71 18.82 13.12
C ASP A 161 -7.46 19.01 12.23
N CYS A 162 -6.95 17.94 11.65
CA CYS A 162 -5.85 18.03 10.69
C CYS A 162 -6.33 18.68 9.38
N PRO A 163 -5.61 19.68 8.83
CA PRO A 163 -5.98 20.32 7.56
C PRO A 163 -6.13 19.32 6.39
N ILE A 164 -5.41 18.21 6.42
CA ILE A 164 -5.48 17.19 5.38
C ILE A 164 -6.80 16.41 5.44
N TYR A 165 -7.39 16.26 6.62
CA TYR A 165 -8.68 15.58 6.77
C TYR A 165 -9.76 16.20 5.87
N ALA A 166 -9.87 17.52 5.86
CA ALA A 166 -10.85 18.22 5.02
C ALA A 166 -10.59 18.02 3.52
N LYS A 167 -9.32 17.96 3.11
CA LYS A 167 -8.95 17.68 1.72
C LYS A 167 -9.39 16.29 1.29
N ILE A 168 -9.17 15.30 2.13
CA ILE A 168 -9.59 13.91 1.87
C ILE A 168 -11.11 13.81 1.87
N ALA A 169 -11.79 14.41 2.83
CA ALA A 169 -13.25 14.41 2.91
C ALA A 169 -13.90 14.97 1.64
N ALA A 170 -13.30 16.02 1.06
CA ALA A 170 -13.76 16.62 -0.19
C ALA A 170 -13.69 15.66 -1.39
N LEU A 171 -12.81 14.64 -1.32
CA LEU A 171 -12.68 13.60 -2.35
C LEU A 171 -13.70 12.47 -2.16
N ASN A 172 -14.47 12.48 -1.09
CA ASN A 172 -15.45 11.47 -0.75
C ASN A 172 -14.89 10.04 -0.82
N PRO A 173 -13.89 9.70 0.02
CA PRO A 173 -13.24 8.39 -0.01
C PRO A 173 -14.23 7.26 0.29
N PRO A 174 -13.91 6.00 -0.07
CA PRO A 174 -14.83 4.87 0.13
C PRO A 174 -15.38 4.74 1.55
N TRP A 175 -14.57 4.98 2.59
CA TRP A 175 -15.03 4.85 3.98
C TRP A 175 -16.17 5.83 4.35
N MET A 176 -16.36 6.90 3.59
CA MET A 176 -17.46 7.87 3.79
C MET A 176 -18.75 7.47 3.05
N LYS A 177 -18.71 6.46 2.18
CA LYS A 177 -19.82 5.98 1.36
C LYS A 177 -20.41 4.69 1.94
N VAL A 178 -20.85 4.74 3.17
CA VAL A 178 -21.38 3.56 3.87
C VAL A 178 -22.90 3.68 4.01
#